data_b1d80ac1a944669b84d0bb6145395265
#
_entry.id   b1d80ac1a944669b84d0bb6145395265
#
_cell.length_a   1.000
_cell.length_b   1.000
_cell.length_c   1.000
_cell.angle_alpha   90.00
_cell.angle_beta   90.00
_cell.angle_gamma   90.00
#
_symmetry.space_group_name_H-M   'P 1'
#
loop_
_entity.id
_entity.type
_entity.pdbx_description
1 polymer ?
#
loop_
_entity_poly.entity_id
_entity_poly.type
_entity_poly.pdbx_seq_one_letter_code
_entity_poly.pdbx_strand_id
1 'polypeptide(L)'
;MNNLKKIGLTALAGTLAATTANAGTLSVGGTADIIYNTHSKGNATGNPFSSTQTISFSASGDLDNGMTVNYSSAFTGAAFSASSVAIDMGDGGTIGLYSNLSDGGGISAYQDVIPTAGEQVWDDTQVTGHGTTANGVTDQGSVNNLAYNGSFGDITVSAAWAMSAEGGQGSAVLVYDNLLDGLSLGYGYGEDQESIANKLKTEMSTAFVKYTAGPAVFGLQRSTITPAVATGAAAANSEKTRDHVGVSFAVNENLSISAGRSELDYGSGSTLLDQVDSGVSASYTMGSTTVGLVHNQSSDALGVANADLDVTEISLTFAF
;
A
#
# COMPACT_ATOMS: atom_id res chain seq x y z
N MET A 1 -34.92 -10.65 -36.15
CA MET A 1 -34.43 -11.16 -34.84
C MET A 1 -35.22 -12.40 -34.47
N ASN A 2 -34.56 -13.53 -34.25
CA ASN A 2 -35.23 -14.79 -33.92
C ASN A 2 -35.90 -14.66 -32.54
N ASN A 3 -37.06 -15.31 -32.38
CA ASN A 3 -37.87 -15.27 -31.16
C ASN A 3 -37.06 -15.67 -29.90
N LEU A 4 -36.10 -16.59 -30.02
CA LEU A 4 -35.17 -16.97 -28.98
C LEU A 4 -34.29 -15.81 -28.50
N LYS A 5 -33.82 -14.91 -29.37
CA LYS A 5 -33.07 -13.72 -29.01
C LYS A 5 -33.93 -12.70 -28.27
N LYS A 6 -35.20 -12.59 -28.64
CA LYS A 6 -36.15 -11.71 -27.94
C LYS A 6 -36.46 -12.23 -26.53
N ILE A 7 -36.65 -13.54 -26.35
CA ILE A 7 -36.89 -14.16 -25.06
C ILE A 7 -35.66 -14.00 -24.15
N GLY A 8 -34.44 -14.23 -24.66
CA GLY A 8 -33.22 -14.04 -23.92
C GLY A 8 -32.98 -12.58 -23.46
N LEU A 9 -33.28 -11.62 -24.33
CA LEU A 9 -33.17 -10.21 -24.00
C LEU A 9 -34.22 -9.78 -22.97
N THR A 10 -35.43 -10.31 -23.03
CA THR A 10 -36.50 -10.00 -22.09
C THR A 10 -36.25 -10.64 -20.73
N ALA A 11 -35.69 -11.85 -20.68
CA ALA A 11 -35.31 -12.52 -19.46
C ALA A 11 -34.14 -11.77 -18.76
N LEU A 12 -33.12 -11.33 -19.53
CA LEU A 12 -32.01 -10.57 -19.02
C LEU A 12 -32.45 -9.17 -18.50
N ALA A 13 -33.34 -8.50 -19.25
CA ALA A 13 -33.91 -7.23 -18.81
C ALA A 13 -34.81 -7.38 -17.56
N GLY A 14 -35.55 -8.49 -17.45
CA GLY A 14 -36.38 -8.82 -16.29
C GLY A 14 -35.55 -9.13 -15.05
N THR A 15 -34.42 -9.84 -15.18
CA THR A 15 -33.51 -10.11 -14.07
C THR A 15 -32.77 -8.83 -13.63
N LEU A 16 -32.36 -7.96 -14.56
CA LEU A 16 -31.80 -6.65 -14.21
C LEU A 16 -32.83 -5.76 -13.48
N ALA A 17 -34.08 -5.77 -13.92
CA ALA A 17 -35.13 -4.97 -13.27
C ALA A 17 -35.53 -5.53 -11.88
N ALA A 18 -35.44 -6.85 -11.67
CA ALA A 18 -35.72 -7.46 -10.36
C ALA A 18 -34.58 -7.22 -9.36
N THR A 19 -33.33 -7.09 -9.83
CA THR A 19 -32.18 -6.78 -8.98
C THR A 19 -32.07 -5.30 -8.61
N THR A 20 -32.72 -4.39 -9.36
CA THR A 20 -32.72 -2.96 -9.04
C THR A 20 -33.52 -2.60 -7.77
N ALA A 21 -34.40 -3.49 -7.30
CA ALA A 21 -35.14 -3.26 -6.04
C ALA A 21 -34.26 -3.42 -4.77
N ASN A 22 -33.10 -4.13 -4.88
CA ASN A 22 -32.10 -4.30 -3.85
C ASN A 22 -30.67 -3.98 -4.35
N ALA A 23 -30.53 -3.39 -5.53
CA ALA A 23 -29.24 -2.98 -6.04
C ALA A 23 -28.76 -1.77 -5.22
N GLY A 24 -27.68 -1.94 -4.51
CA GLY A 24 -27.02 -0.88 -3.80
C GLY A 24 -26.60 0.25 -4.76
N THR A 25 -26.27 1.38 -4.19
CA THR A 25 -25.84 2.56 -4.96
C THR A 25 -24.50 2.30 -5.63
N LEU A 26 -24.45 2.38 -6.97
CA LEU A 26 -23.20 2.44 -7.69
C LEU A 26 -22.67 3.87 -7.68
N SER A 27 -21.48 4.05 -7.18
CA SER A 27 -20.78 5.33 -7.16
C SER A 27 -19.58 5.28 -8.12
N VAL A 28 -19.31 6.39 -8.76
CA VAL A 28 -18.14 6.60 -9.60
C VAL A 28 -17.40 7.79 -9.04
N GLY A 29 -16.09 7.63 -8.85
CA GLY A 29 -15.20 8.68 -8.42
C GLY A 29 -13.89 8.60 -9.19
N GLY A 30 -13.00 9.53 -8.95
CA GLY A 30 -11.68 9.48 -9.58
C GLY A 30 -10.76 10.58 -9.10
N THR A 31 -9.50 10.46 -9.51
CA THR A 31 -8.46 11.48 -9.32
C THR A 31 -7.75 11.77 -10.62
N ALA A 32 -7.23 12.97 -10.75
CA ALA A 32 -6.30 13.34 -11.80
C ALA A 32 -5.13 14.11 -11.15
N ASP A 33 -3.92 13.62 -11.39
CA ASP A 33 -2.69 14.18 -10.86
C ASP A 33 -1.87 14.80 -11.98
N ILE A 34 -1.30 15.97 -11.71
CA ILE A 34 -0.27 16.60 -12.51
C ILE A 34 0.95 16.70 -11.62
N ILE A 35 2.07 16.13 -12.07
CA ILE A 35 3.28 16.01 -11.29
C ILE A 35 4.42 16.68 -12.06
N TYR A 36 5.23 17.46 -11.35
CA TYR A 36 6.47 18.05 -11.83
C TYR A 36 7.62 17.59 -10.95
N ASN A 37 8.54 16.78 -11.50
CA ASN A 37 9.71 16.25 -10.80
C ASN A 37 11.00 16.89 -11.33
N THR A 38 11.88 17.28 -10.41
CA THR A 38 13.22 17.76 -10.73
C THR A 38 14.26 17.05 -9.85
N HIS A 39 15.39 16.72 -10.46
CA HIS A 39 16.50 16.03 -9.81
C HIS A 39 17.77 16.87 -9.93
N SER A 40 18.53 17.05 -8.87
CA SER A 40 19.83 17.70 -8.90
C SER A 40 20.99 16.69 -8.88
N LYS A 41 20.72 15.49 -8.41
CA LYS A 41 21.63 14.33 -8.46
C LYS A 41 20.91 13.13 -9.07
N GLY A 42 21.67 12.24 -9.69
CA GLY A 42 21.13 11.10 -10.41
C GLY A 42 20.80 11.40 -11.87
N ASN A 43 20.10 10.49 -12.52
CA ASN A 43 19.74 10.65 -13.94
C ASN A 43 18.41 11.41 -14.09
N ALA A 44 18.48 12.72 -14.12
CA ALA A 44 17.36 13.51 -14.59
C ALA A 44 17.19 13.28 -16.10
N THR A 45 16.19 12.54 -16.50
CA THR A 45 15.96 12.20 -17.91
C THR A 45 14.59 12.62 -18.37
N GLY A 46 14.56 13.40 -19.46
CA GLY A 46 13.35 13.61 -20.24
C GLY A 46 12.45 14.75 -19.75
N ASN A 47 11.16 14.54 -19.92
CA ASN A 47 10.13 15.51 -19.55
C ASN A 47 9.90 15.47 -18.02
N PRO A 48 10.04 16.60 -17.30
CA PRO A 48 9.77 16.64 -15.86
C PRO A 48 8.29 16.54 -15.50
N PHE A 49 7.39 16.69 -16.47
CA PHE A 49 5.96 16.59 -16.24
C PHE A 49 5.45 15.17 -16.47
N SER A 50 4.66 14.69 -15.55
CA SER A 50 3.86 13.49 -15.68
C SER A 50 2.42 13.72 -15.24
N SER A 51 1.53 12.80 -15.57
CA SER A 51 0.16 12.84 -15.10
C SER A 51 -0.38 11.41 -14.92
N THR A 52 -1.16 11.23 -13.87
CA THR A 52 -1.86 9.98 -13.59
C THR A 52 -3.34 10.26 -13.42
N GLN A 53 -4.18 9.39 -13.95
CA GLN A 53 -5.64 9.48 -13.78
C GLN A 53 -6.14 8.13 -13.27
N THR A 54 -6.98 8.17 -12.24
CA THR A 54 -7.64 6.99 -11.70
C THR A 54 -9.14 7.18 -11.72
N ILE A 55 -9.86 6.19 -12.22
CA ILE A 55 -11.33 6.11 -12.14
C ILE A 55 -11.67 4.91 -11.27
N SER A 56 -12.50 5.13 -10.27
CA SER A 56 -12.96 4.09 -9.36
C SER A 56 -14.47 3.92 -9.41
N PHE A 57 -14.91 2.69 -9.27
CA PHE A 57 -16.30 2.28 -9.15
C PHE A 57 -16.47 1.59 -7.81
N SER A 58 -17.52 1.93 -7.08
CA SER A 58 -17.88 1.25 -5.84
C SER A 58 -19.37 0.99 -5.79
N ALA A 59 -19.76 -0.13 -5.21
CA ALA A 59 -21.15 -0.47 -4.98
C ALA A 59 -21.28 -1.23 -3.66
N SER A 60 -22.42 -1.06 -3.00
CA SER A 60 -22.74 -1.84 -1.81
C SER A 60 -24.18 -2.32 -1.85
N GLY A 61 -24.47 -3.42 -1.20
CA GLY A 61 -25.81 -3.99 -1.10
C GLY A 61 -25.96 -4.77 0.20
N ASP A 62 -27.11 -4.62 0.84
CA ASP A 62 -27.44 -5.31 2.07
C ASP A 62 -27.91 -6.72 1.79
N LEU A 63 -27.49 -7.66 2.64
CA LEU A 63 -27.94 -9.03 2.66
C LEU A 63 -29.08 -9.20 3.69
N ASP A 64 -29.95 -10.20 3.48
CA ASP A 64 -31.11 -10.47 4.35
C ASP A 64 -30.73 -10.76 5.81
N ASN A 65 -29.48 -11.14 6.07
CA ASN A 65 -28.95 -11.43 7.39
C ASN A 65 -28.30 -10.21 8.10
N GLY A 66 -28.43 -9.02 7.51
CA GLY A 66 -27.90 -7.76 8.05
C GLY A 66 -26.42 -7.48 7.76
N MET A 67 -25.76 -8.33 6.97
CA MET A 67 -24.42 -8.05 6.45
C MET A 67 -24.51 -7.20 5.20
N THR A 68 -23.40 -6.53 4.83
CA THR A 68 -23.30 -5.73 3.60
C THR A 68 -22.24 -6.30 2.67
N VAL A 69 -22.57 -6.49 1.39
CA VAL A 69 -21.58 -6.78 0.34
C VAL A 69 -21.08 -5.48 -0.24
N ASN A 70 -19.77 -5.33 -0.30
CA ASN A 70 -19.09 -4.20 -0.91
C ASN A 70 -18.30 -4.66 -2.13
N TYR A 71 -18.39 -3.91 -3.20
CA TYR A 71 -17.59 -4.08 -4.42
C TYR A 71 -16.81 -2.81 -4.70
N SER A 72 -15.55 -2.97 -5.09
CA SER A 72 -14.76 -1.87 -5.65
C SER A 72 -13.97 -2.30 -6.88
N SER A 73 -13.68 -1.37 -7.77
CA SER A 73 -12.80 -1.56 -8.91
C SER A 73 -12.16 -0.22 -9.29
N ALA A 74 -10.88 -0.23 -9.61
CA ALA A 74 -10.15 0.96 -10.02
C ALA A 74 -9.37 0.71 -11.33
N PHE A 75 -9.26 1.78 -12.13
CA PHE A 75 -8.50 1.83 -13.37
C PHE A 75 -7.56 3.02 -13.29
N THR A 76 -6.26 2.79 -13.42
CA THR A 76 -5.24 3.84 -13.47
C THR A 76 -4.71 3.94 -14.90
N GLY A 77 -4.88 5.11 -15.51
CA GLY A 77 -4.65 5.29 -16.94
C GLY A 77 -5.58 4.39 -17.77
N ALA A 78 -5.02 3.56 -18.62
CA ALA A 78 -5.76 2.60 -19.44
C ALA A 78 -5.78 1.17 -18.85
N ALA A 79 -5.18 0.97 -17.68
CA ALA A 79 -5.00 -0.34 -17.08
C ALA A 79 -5.93 -0.55 -15.88
N PHE A 80 -6.40 -1.80 -15.73
CA PHE A 80 -7.04 -2.26 -14.50
C PHE A 80 -6.01 -2.24 -13.37
N SER A 81 -6.33 -1.57 -12.28
CA SER A 81 -5.42 -1.37 -11.15
C SER A 81 -5.77 -2.27 -9.97
N ALA A 82 -7.01 -2.26 -9.53
CA ALA A 82 -7.42 -3.02 -8.35
C ALA A 82 -8.91 -3.39 -8.40
N SER A 83 -9.29 -4.47 -7.69
CA SER A 83 -10.69 -4.78 -7.41
C SER A 83 -10.85 -5.56 -6.12
N SER A 84 -12.03 -5.45 -5.52
CA SER A 84 -12.41 -6.24 -4.37
C SER A 84 -13.90 -6.58 -4.37
N VAL A 85 -14.22 -7.72 -3.74
CA VAL A 85 -15.57 -8.07 -3.28
C VAL A 85 -15.45 -8.49 -1.84
N ALA A 86 -16.08 -7.76 -0.93
CA ALA A 86 -15.97 -8.00 0.49
C ALA A 86 -17.35 -8.03 1.17
N ILE A 87 -17.45 -8.80 2.24
CA ILE A 87 -18.62 -8.89 3.11
C ILE A 87 -18.25 -8.24 4.43
N ASP A 88 -18.96 -7.18 4.76
CA ASP A 88 -18.93 -6.53 6.06
C ASP A 88 -19.92 -7.23 7.00
N MET A 89 -19.42 -7.75 8.10
CA MET A 89 -20.17 -8.50 9.12
C MET A 89 -20.44 -7.63 10.37
N GLY A 90 -20.29 -6.31 10.26
CA GLY A 90 -20.39 -5.38 11.39
C GLY A 90 -19.28 -5.63 12.41
N ASP A 91 -19.64 -5.88 13.68
CA ASP A 91 -18.68 -6.18 14.76
C ASP A 91 -17.79 -7.39 14.48
N GLY A 92 -18.17 -8.26 13.52
CA GLY A 92 -17.38 -9.40 13.07
C GLY A 92 -16.24 -9.05 12.11
N GLY A 93 -16.11 -7.79 11.71
CA GLY A 93 -15.12 -7.33 10.74
C GLY A 93 -15.51 -7.62 9.29
N THR A 94 -14.55 -7.52 8.39
CA THR A 94 -14.74 -7.66 6.94
C THR A 94 -13.91 -8.82 6.41
N ILE A 95 -14.51 -9.67 5.58
CA ILE A 95 -13.83 -10.70 4.82
C ILE A 95 -14.06 -10.47 3.33
N GLY A 96 -13.01 -10.56 2.51
CA GLY A 96 -13.13 -10.28 1.08
C GLY A 96 -12.07 -10.91 0.21
N LEU A 97 -12.35 -10.93 -1.09
CA LEU A 97 -11.39 -11.25 -2.15
C LEU A 97 -10.87 -9.92 -2.73
N TYR A 98 -9.57 -9.79 -2.80
CA TYR A 98 -8.87 -8.61 -3.30
C TYR A 98 -7.91 -9.00 -4.41
N SER A 99 -7.74 -8.14 -5.40
CA SER A 99 -6.80 -8.39 -6.51
C SER A 99 -5.33 -8.15 -6.12
N ASN A 100 -5.07 -7.39 -5.06
CA ASN A 100 -3.76 -7.10 -4.51
C ASN A 100 -3.72 -7.42 -3.02
N LEU A 101 -2.59 -7.90 -2.51
CA LEU A 101 -2.40 -8.16 -1.07
C LEU A 101 -2.44 -6.87 -0.26
N SER A 102 -1.78 -5.81 -0.71
CA SER A 102 -1.78 -4.50 -0.03
C SER A 102 -3.18 -3.90 0.13
N ASP A 103 -4.07 -4.15 -0.83
CA ASP A 103 -5.46 -3.66 -0.77
C ASP A 103 -6.33 -4.52 0.17
N GLY A 104 -5.96 -5.80 0.35
CA GLY A 104 -6.75 -6.77 1.13
C GLY A 104 -6.46 -6.73 2.62
N GLY A 105 -5.22 -6.58 2.99
CA GLY A 105 -4.78 -6.67 4.39
C GLY A 105 -3.49 -7.45 4.58
N GLY A 106 -3.27 -7.96 5.80
CA GLY A 106 -2.04 -8.64 6.17
C GLY A 106 -0.84 -7.69 6.20
N ILE A 107 0.39 -8.24 6.11
CA ILE A 107 1.61 -7.47 6.30
C ILE A 107 1.84 -6.42 5.22
N SER A 108 1.39 -6.68 3.99
CA SER A 108 1.54 -5.74 2.87
C SER A 108 0.75 -4.44 3.06
N ALA A 109 -0.37 -4.47 3.81
CA ALA A 109 -1.12 -3.27 4.17
C ALA A 109 -0.43 -2.42 5.25
N TYR A 110 0.63 -2.93 5.87
CA TYR A 110 1.39 -2.27 6.93
C TYR A 110 2.87 -2.11 6.58
N GLN A 111 3.21 -2.16 5.30
CA GLN A 111 4.59 -2.03 4.84
C GLN A 111 5.18 -0.65 5.15
N ASP A 112 4.35 0.39 5.16
CA ASP A 112 4.74 1.75 5.46
C ASP A 112 3.65 2.46 6.30
N VAL A 113 3.82 2.51 7.59
CA VAL A 113 2.86 3.13 8.53
C VAL A 113 3.37 4.43 9.12
N ILE A 114 4.51 4.92 8.64
CA ILE A 114 5.14 6.13 9.16
C ILE A 114 4.37 7.37 8.68
N PRO A 115 4.06 8.31 9.61
CA PRO A 115 3.28 9.48 9.25
C PRO A 115 4.02 10.41 8.28
N THR A 116 3.35 10.77 7.19
CA THR A 116 3.85 11.73 6.19
C THR A 116 2.74 12.69 5.78
N ALA A 117 3.10 13.87 5.30
CA ALA A 117 2.18 14.83 4.69
C ALA A 117 2.09 14.67 3.15
N GLY A 118 3.00 13.91 2.57
CA GLY A 118 3.07 13.58 1.15
C GLY A 118 3.54 12.16 0.98
N GLU A 119 4.56 11.95 0.16
CA GLU A 119 5.14 10.65 -0.08
C GLU A 119 6.12 10.23 1.01
N GLN A 120 6.47 8.95 1.03
CA GLN A 120 7.50 8.42 1.89
C GLN A 120 8.89 8.92 1.44
N VAL A 121 9.85 8.95 2.37
CA VAL A 121 11.19 9.54 2.10
C VAL A 121 12.02 8.78 1.08
N TRP A 122 11.66 7.55 0.72
CA TRP A 122 12.30 6.75 -0.34
C TRP A 122 11.58 6.82 -1.69
N ASP A 123 10.42 7.49 -1.74
CA ASP A 123 9.69 7.63 -2.99
C ASP A 123 10.42 8.59 -3.94
N ASP A 124 10.30 8.33 -5.24
CA ASP A 124 10.86 9.09 -6.35
C ASP A 124 12.39 9.28 -6.37
N THR A 125 13.11 8.87 -5.32
CA THR A 125 14.58 8.88 -5.35
C THR A 125 15.15 7.78 -6.24
N GLN A 126 14.31 7.07 -6.98
CA GLN A 126 14.69 5.88 -7.72
C GLN A 126 15.19 6.21 -9.11
N VAL A 127 16.35 5.67 -9.45
CA VAL A 127 16.86 5.68 -10.81
C VAL A 127 16.14 4.64 -11.64
N THR A 128 15.65 5.00 -12.82
CA THR A 128 15.05 4.07 -13.78
C THR A 128 15.97 2.87 -14.03
N GLY A 129 15.48 1.67 -13.81
CA GLY A 129 16.20 0.41 -14.01
C GLY A 129 16.82 -0.19 -12.75
N HIS A 130 16.75 0.47 -11.63
CA HIS A 130 17.08 -0.10 -10.35
C HIS A 130 15.81 -0.70 -9.73
N GLY A 131 15.74 -2.03 -9.73
CA GLY A 131 14.63 -2.78 -9.15
C GLY A 131 14.40 -2.35 -7.69
N THR A 132 13.25 -1.85 -7.44
CA THR A 132 12.94 -1.13 -6.23
C THR A 132 12.39 -2.04 -5.17
N THR A 133 12.88 -1.87 -4.01
CA THR A 133 12.20 -2.14 -2.77
C THR A 133 11.49 -0.86 -2.33
N ALA A 134 10.79 -0.19 -3.27
CA ALA A 134 10.24 1.13 -3.07
C ALA A 134 9.32 1.18 -1.86
N ASN A 135 8.43 0.24 -1.75
CA ASN A 135 7.32 0.31 -0.81
C ASN A 135 7.54 -0.53 0.46
N GLY A 136 8.75 -0.45 1.03
CA GLY A 136 9.06 -1.27 2.20
C GLY A 136 9.43 -2.71 1.84
N VAL A 137 10.05 -3.41 2.79
CA VAL A 137 10.57 -4.77 2.57
C VAL A 137 9.54 -5.87 2.79
N THR A 138 8.30 -5.52 3.12
CA THR A 138 7.23 -6.49 3.47
C THR A 138 6.11 -6.57 2.44
N ASP A 139 6.35 -6.12 1.22
CA ASP A 139 5.39 -6.26 0.13
C ASP A 139 5.37 -7.69 -0.40
N GLN A 140 4.21 -8.34 -0.31
CA GLN A 140 3.97 -9.68 -0.84
C GLN A 140 3.50 -9.69 -2.30
N GLY A 141 3.43 -8.53 -2.95
CA GLY A 141 3.11 -8.39 -4.37
C GLY A 141 1.62 -8.41 -4.72
N SER A 142 1.36 -8.36 -6.03
CA SER A 142 0.01 -8.21 -6.58
C SER A 142 -0.56 -9.58 -6.95
N VAL A 143 -1.25 -10.23 -6.02
CA VAL A 143 -1.95 -11.50 -6.25
C VAL A 143 -3.34 -11.48 -5.66
N ASN A 144 -4.27 -12.23 -6.29
CA ASN A 144 -5.60 -12.40 -5.73
C ASN A 144 -5.52 -13.10 -4.37
N ASN A 145 -6.11 -12.50 -3.36
CA ASN A 145 -6.05 -12.99 -1.99
C ASN A 145 -7.39 -12.91 -1.28
N LEU A 146 -7.57 -13.79 -0.30
CA LEU A 146 -8.62 -13.70 0.70
C LEU A 146 -8.06 -12.94 1.90
N ALA A 147 -8.71 -11.87 2.32
CA ALA A 147 -8.30 -11.11 3.48
C ALA A 147 -9.42 -10.95 4.50
N TYR A 148 -9.00 -10.80 5.75
CA TYR A 148 -9.86 -10.48 6.88
C TYR A 148 -9.30 -9.26 7.61
N ASN A 149 -10.18 -8.31 7.93
CA ASN A 149 -9.86 -7.14 8.74
C ASN A 149 -10.96 -6.95 9.79
N GLY A 150 -10.58 -6.82 11.05
CA GLY A 150 -11.54 -6.63 12.14
C GLY A 150 -10.93 -5.89 13.31
N SER A 151 -11.76 -5.15 14.06
CA SER A 151 -11.35 -4.43 15.27
C SER A 151 -12.21 -4.89 16.45
N PHE A 152 -11.56 -5.26 17.53
CA PHE A 152 -12.15 -5.79 18.75
C PHE A 152 -11.68 -4.95 19.94
N GLY A 153 -12.44 -3.90 20.24
CA GLY A 153 -12.00 -2.89 21.19
C GLY A 153 -10.76 -2.16 20.64
N ASP A 154 -9.69 -2.15 21.42
CA ASP A 154 -8.43 -1.51 21.05
C ASP A 154 -7.49 -2.42 20.19
N ILE A 155 -7.95 -3.60 19.80
CA ILE A 155 -7.17 -4.55 19.01
C ILE A 155 -7.70 -4.60 17.58
N THR A 156 -6.83 -4.31 16.61
CA THR A 156 -7.08 -4.52 15.19
C THR A 156 -6.32 -5.74 14.69
N VAL A 157 -7.02 -6.61 13.96
CA VAL A 157 -6.47 -7.81 13.31
C VAL A 157 -6.59 -7.63 11.81
N SER A 158 -5.50 -7.80 11.09
CA SER A 158 -5.48 -7.85 9.63
C SER A 158 -4.77 -9.12 9.18
N ALA A 159 -5.37 -9.89 8.29
CA ALA A 159 -4.78 -11.11 7.77
C ALA A 159 -5.09 -11.25 6.29
N ALA A 160 -4.12 -11.77 5.53
CA ALA A 160 -4.29 -12.05 4.11
C ALA A 160 -3.70 -13.42 3.76
N TRP A 161 -4.32 -14.08 2.79
CA TRP A 161 -3.88 -15.37 2.30
C TRP A 161 -4.17 -15.53 0.82
N ALA A 162 -3.15 -15.94 0.07
CA ALA A 162 -3.22 -16.22 -1.34
C ALA A 162 -2.67 -17.62 -1.63
N MET A 163 -3.38 -18.38 -2.48
CA MET A 163 -2.89 -19.68 -2.97
C MET A 163 -2.14 -19.51 -4.28
N SER A 164 -1.03 -20.19 -4.42
CA SER A 164 -0.31 -20.35 -5.68
C SER A 164 -0.06 -21.82 -5.99
N ALA A 165 0.32 -22.13 -7.23
CA ALA A 165 0.69 -23.48 -7.63
C ALA A 165 2.00 -23.97 -6.94
N GLU A 166 2.84 -23.05 -6.53
CA GLU A 166 4.14 -23.30 -5.87
C GLU A 166 4.05 -23.36 -4.34
N GLY A 167 2.87 -23.02 -3.79
CA GLY A 167 2.64 -22.94 -2.34
C GLY A 167 1.57 -21.93 -2.02
N GLY A 168 1.83 -21.01 -1.11
CA GLY A 168 0.90 -19.95 -0.73
C GLY A 168 1.62 -18.82 -0.02
N GLN A 169 0.99 -17.67 -0.07
CA GLN A 169 1.41 -16.50 0.70
C GLN A 169 0.40 -16.32 1.84
N GLY A 170 0.90 -16.05 3.03
CA GLY A 170 0.04 -15.78 4.17
C GLY A 170 0.69 -14.81 5.12
N SER A 171 -0.10 -13.90 5.67
CA SER A 171 0.39 -12.95 6.66
C SER A 171 -0.70 -12.49 7.60
N ALA A 172 -0.30 -12.01 8.78
CA ALA A 172 -1.18 -11.39 9.74
C ALA A 172 -0.47 -10.25 10.48
N VAL A 173 -1.25 -9.24 10.84
CA VAL A 173 -0.82 -8.10 11.66
C VAL A 173 -1.79 -7.92 12.81
N LEU A 174 -1.25 -7.65 13.99
CA LEU A 174 -1.99 -7.20 15.16
C LEU A 174 -1.57 -5.77 15.48
N VAL A 175 -2.55 -4.90 15.66
CA VAL A 175 -2.33 -3.54 16.15
C VAL A 175 -3.07 -3.40 17.48
N TYR A 176 -2.39 -2.87 18.49
CA TYR A 176 -2.99 -2.48 19.76
C TYR A 176 -2.97 -0.97 19.85
N ASP A 177 -4.16 -0.38 19.80
CA ASP A 177 -4.36 1.05 19.91
C ASP A 177 -4.67 1.44 21.36
N ASN A 178 -4.35 2.68 21.73
CA ASN A 178 -4.67 3.26 23.05
C ASN A 178 -4.06 2.53 24.27
N LEU A 179 -2.91 1.86 24.11
CA LEU A 179 -2.15 1.38 25.28
C LEU A 179 -1.87 2.51 26.26
N LEU A 180 -1.58 3.69 25.72
CA LEU A 180 -1.66 5.01 26.34
C LEU A 180 -2.40 5.90 25.34
N ASP A 181 -3.03 6.97 25.83
CA ASP A 181 -3.74 7.91 24.95
C ASP A 181 -2.86 8.36 23.78
N GLY A 182 -3.33 8.11 22.56
CA GLY A 182 -2.62 8.38 21.32
C GLY A 182 -1.51 7.40 20.93
N LEU A 183 -1.25 6.32 21.69
CA LEU A 183 -0.19 5.34 21.40
C LEU A 183 -0.76 4.09 20.71
N SER A 184 -0.25 3.79 19.51
CA SER A 184 -0.51 2.55 18.77
C SER A 184 0.77 1.73 18.62
N LEU A 185 0.66 0.42 18.83
CA LEU A 185 1.71 -0.56 18.63
C LEU A 185 1.26 -1.61 17.65
N GLY A 186 2.08 -1.97 16.68
CA GLY A 186 1.75 -3.03 15.73
C GLY A 186 2.89 -4.01 15.53
N TYR A 187 2.52 -5.26 15.26
CA TYR A 187 3.43 -6.31 14.86
C TYR A 187 2.76 -7.19 13.79
N GLY A 188 3.51 -7.47 12.73
CA GLY A 188 3.09 -8.32 11.63
C GLY A 188 4.14 -9.36 11.26
N TYR A 189 3.66 -10.51 10.78
CA TYR A 189 4.49 -11.57 10.23
C TYR A 189 3.82 -12.14 8.97
N GLY A 190 4.63 -12.49 8.00
CA GLY A 190 4.20 -13.11 6.75
C GLY A 190 5.20 -14.11 6.19
N GLU A 191 4.69 -15.06 5.42
CA GLU A 191 5.47 -16.04 4.69
C GLU A 191 4.97 -16.10 3.24
N ASP A 192 5.92 -16.29 2.32
CA ASP A 192 5.67 -16.65 0.94
C ASP A 192 6.44 -17.92 0.59
N GLN A 193 5.74 -18.99 0.23
CA GLN A 193 6.35 -20.23 -0.18
C GLN A 193 6.66 -20.22 -1.68
N GLU A 194 7.89 -19.95 -2.05
CA GLU A 194 8.34 -19.83 -3.43
C GLU A 194 8.54 -21.18 -4.13
N SER A 195 8.69 -22.28 -3.38
CA SER A 195 8.87 -23.61 -3.98
C SER A 195 8.38 -24.73 -3.05
N ILE A 196 7.40 -25.49 -3.52
CA ILE A 196 6.91 -26.70 -2.83
C ILE A 196 8.01 -27.79 -2.78
N ALA A 197 8.76 -27.94 -3.85
CA ALA A 197 9.77 -29.00 -3.97
C ALA A 197 10.91 -28.84 -2.96
N ASN A 198 11.36 -27.61 -2.74
CA ASN A 198 12.47 -27.29 -1.84
C ASN A 198 12.01 -26.77 -0.49
N LYS A 199 10.70 -26.52 -0.30
CA LYS A 199 10.12 -25.89 0.90
C LYS A 199 10.81 -24.58 1.28
N LEU A 200 11.23 -23.83 0.27
CA LEU A 200 11.84 -22.54 0.44
C LEU A 200 10.74 -21.51 0.73
N LYS A 201 10.99 -20.66 1.72
CA LYS A 201 10.05 -19.60 2.13
C LYS A 201 10.79 -18.29 2.22
N THR A 202 10.16 -17.24 1.71
CA THR A 202 10.48 -15.86 2.08
C THR A 202 9.71 -15.53 3.35
N GLU A 203 10.40 -15.04 4.36
CA GLU A 203 9.80 -14.62 5.63
C GLU A 203 9.85 -13.10 5.74
N MET A 204 8.78 -12.50 6.24
CA MET A 204 8.65 -11.06 6.41
C MET A 204 8.13 -10.74 7.80
N SER A 205 8.63 -9.67 8.39
CA SER A 205 8.10 -9.16 9.64
C SER A 205 8.11 -7.64 9.66
N THR A 206 7.18 -7.04 10.39
CA THR A 206 7.16 -5.60 10.66
C THR A 206 6.76 -5.35 12.11
N ALA A 207 7.35 -4.35 12.72
CA ALA A 207 6.97 -3.84 14.03
C ALA A 207 6.97 -2.33 13.99
N PHE A 208 5.95 -1.70 14.56
CA PHE A 208 5.86 -0.24 14.56
C PHE A 208 5.25 0.33 15.83
N VAL A 209 5.58 1.58 16.06
CA VAL A 209 5.02 2.43 17.11
C VAL A 209 4.57 3.73 16.46
N LYS A 210 3.33 4.16 16.73
CA LYS A 210 2.84 5.51 16.39
C LYS A 210 2.36 6.21 17.66
N TYR A 211 2.66 7.49 17.79
CA TYR A 211 2.20 8.30 18.89
C TYR A 211 1.63 9.63 18.40
N THR A 212 0.38 9.86 18.70
CA THR A 212 -0.36 11.09 18.37
C THR A 212 -0.37 12.01 19.57
N ALA A 213 0.21 13.20 19.43
CA ALA A 213 0.26 14.23 20.45
C ALA A 213 -0.32 15.55 19.90
N GLY A 214 -1.63 15.75 20.08
CA GLY A 214 -2.33 16.88 19.48
C GLY A 214 -2.21 16.89 17.94
N PRO A 215 -1.66 17.96 17.32
CA PRO A 215 -1.52 18.04 15.88
C PRO A 215 -0.31 17.25 15.32
N ALA A 216 0.55 16.69 16.17
CA ALA A 216 1.74 15.95 15.77
C ALA A 216 1.51 14.44 15.85
N VAL A 217 2.02 13.71 14.86
CA VAL A 217 2.08 12.24 14.87
C VAL A 217 3.53 11.83 14.65
N PHE A 218 4.04 10.98 15.53
CA PHE A 218 5.39 10.41 15.46
C PHE A 218 5.27 8.93 15.10
N GLY A 219 6.20 8.41 14.32
CA GLY A 219 6.23 7.01 13.93
C GLY A 219 7.64 6.44 13.91
N LEU A 220 7.74 5.18 14.33
CA LEU A 220 8.93 4.33 14.19
C LEU A 220 8.47 3.00 13.64
N GLN A 221 9.18 2.47 12.65
CA GLN A 221 8.89 1.15 12.08
C GLN A 221 10.19 0.44 11.75
N ARG A 222 10.23 -0.86 12.03
CA ARG A 222 11.25 -1.80 11.55
C ARG A 222 10.57 -2.91 10.78
N SER A 223 11.00 -3.13 9.54
CA SER A 223 10.53 -4.20 8.68
C SER A 223 11.71 -5.03 8.18
N THR A 224 11.55 -6.35 8.16
CA THR A 224 12.59 -7.28 7.72
C THR A 224 12.03 -8.26 6.71
N ILE A 225 12.80 -8.57 5.68
CA ILE A 225 12.55 -9.65 4.73
C ILE A 225 13.76 -10.58 4.67
N THR A 226 13.51 -11.87 4.80
CA THR A 226 14.50 -12.95 4.57
C THR A 226 14.06 -13.74 3.35
N PRO A 227 14.59 -13.46 2.16
CA PRO A 227 14.22 -14.14 0.93
C PRO A 227 14.50 -15.64 0.96
N ALA A 228 13.65 -16.42 0.28
CA ALA A 228 13.86 -17.83 0.02
C ALA A 228 15.11 -18.05 -0.83
N VAL A 229 16.17 -18.58 -0.25
CA VAL A 229 17.40 -18.91 -0.99
C VAL A 229 17.78 -20.36 -0.75
N ALA A 230 18.23 -21.05 -1.81
CA ALA A 230 18.77 -22.38 -1.68
C ALA A 230 20.03 -22.36 -0.79
N THR A 231 20.23 -23.40 0.01
CA THR A 231 21.41 -23.55 0.86
C THR A 231 22.70 -23.35 0.08
N GLY A 232 23.51 -22.37 0.48
CA GLY A 232 24.79 -22.03 -0.18
C GLY A 232 25.20 -20.58 0.10
N ALA A 233 26.23 -20.13 -0.60
CA ALA A 233 26.85 -18.81 -0.38
C ALA A 233 25.91 -17.60 -0.58
N ALA A 234 24.82 -17.75 -1.32
CA ALA A 234 23.83 -16.69 -1.53
C ALA A 234 22.91 -16.46 -0.31
N ALA A 235 22.81 -17.44 0.58
CA ALA A 235 21.90 -17.35 1.74
C ALA A 235 22.32 -16.28 2.76
N ALA A 236 23.62 -16.04 2.85
CA ALA A 236 24.16 -15.11 3.85
C ALA A 236 23.91 -13.62 3.55
N ASN A 237 23.45 -13.29 2.32
CA ASN A 237 23.40 -11.92 1.84
C ASN A 237 21.99 -11.46 1.47
N SER A 238 20.98 -12.15 1.95
CA SER A 238 19.62 -11.97 1.42
C SER A 238 18.67 -11.26 2.36
N GLU A 239 18.98 -11.22 3.66
CA GLU A 239 18.15 -10.48 4.61
C GLU A 239 18.27 -8.97 4.38
N LYS A 240 17.15 -8.29 4.41
CA LYS A 240 17.10 -6.83 4.35
C LYS A 240 16.25 -6.33 5.51
N THR A 241 16.72 -5.29 6.18
CA THR A 241 15.98 -4.63 7.25
C THR A 241 15.86 -3.14 6.93
N ARG A 242 14.66 -2.63 7.04
CA ARG A 242 14.39 -1.20 6.90
C ARG A 242 13.94 -0.64 8.24
N ASP A 243 14.69 0.34 8.72
CA ASP A 243 14.32 1.18 9.86
C ASP A 243 13.79 2.52 9.36
N HIS A 244 12.61 2.91 9.82
CA HIS A 244 11.98 4.15 9.40
C HIS A 244 11.50 4.96 10.60
N VAL A 245 11.78 6.25 10.60
CA VAL A 245 11.30 7.24 11.57
C VAL A 245 10.72 8.44 10.84
N GLY A 246 9.59 8.93 11.32
CA GLY A 246 8.97 10.12 10.75
C GLY A 246 8.07 10.85 11.72
N VAL A 247 7.79 12.08 11.37
CA VAL A 247 6.87 12.96 12.07
C VAL A 247 6.05 13.73 11.05
N SER A 248 4.75 13.79 11.28
CA SER A 248 3.86 14.73 10.58
C SER A 248 3.24 15.71 11.56
N PHE A 249 2.91 16.90 11.07
CA PHE A 249 2.31 17.97 11.86
C PHE A 249 1.20 18.66 11.06
N ALA A 250 -0.02 18.62 11.57
CA ALA A 250 -1.14 19.36 11.02
C ALA A 250 -1.05 20.84 11.49
N VAL A 251 -0.56 21.71 10.61
CA VAL A 251 -0.40 23.15 10.89
C VAL A 251 -1.76 23.82 11.08
N ASN A 252 -2.72 23.41 10.24
CA ASN A 252 -4.13 23.79 10.31
C ASN A 252 -4.98 22.76 9.55
N GLU A 253 -6.28 23.01 9.40
CA GLU A 253 -7.23 22.10 8.73
C GLU A 253 -6.86 21.76 7.27
N ASN A 254 -6.09 22.63 6.61
CA ASN A 254 -5.76 22.50 5.20
C ASN A 254 -4.27 22.19 4.95
N LEU A 255 -3.38 22.49 5.88
CA LEU A 255 -1.94 22.39 5.71
C LEU A 255 -1.33 21.38 6.68
N SER A 256 -0.64 20.39 6.13
CA SER A 256 0.21 19.45 6.86
C SER A 256 1.65 19.51 6.36
N ILE A 257 2.59 19.24 7.24
CA ILE A 257 4.01 19.11 6.93
C ILE A 257 4.55 17.84 7.56
N SER A 258 5.61 17.26 6.98
CA SER A 258 6.28 16.10 7.57
C SER A 258 7.77 16.10 7.29
N ALA A 259 8.48 15.28 8.05
CA ALA A 259 9.87 14.94 7.85
C ALA A 259 10.11 13.49 8.28
N GLY A 260 11.03 12.80 7.60
CA GLY A 260 11.36 11.43 7.92
C GLY A 260 12.76 11.04 7.49
N ARG A 261 13.19 9.87 8.00
CA ARG A 261 14.43 9.20 7.61
C ARG A 261 14.19 7.70 7.59
N SER A 262 14.76 7.04 6.60
CA SER A 262 14.76 5.59 6.47
C SER A 262 16.18 5.09 6.23
N GLU A 263 16.49 3.89 6.72
CA GLU A 263 17.75 3.21 6.49
C GLU A 263 17.45 1.76 6.08
N LEU A 264 17.97 1.35 4.91
CA LEU A 264 17.84 -0.01 4.38
C LEU A 264 19.19 -0.70 4.50
N ASP A 265 19.30 -1.63 5.44
CA ASP A 265 20.42 -2.54 5.64
C ASP A 265 20.24 -3.78 4.75
N TYR A 266 21.26 -4.12 3.97
CA TYR A 266 21.30 -5.29 3.07
C TYR A 266 21.85 -6.55 3.75
N GLY A 267 22.02 -6.52 5.08
CA GLY A 267 22.47 -7.66 5.88
C GLY A 267 23.98 -7.83 5.95
N SER A 268 24.43 -8.42 7.03
CA SER A 268 25.86 -8.51 7.39
C SER A 268 26.76 -9.31 6.45
N GLY A 269 26.17 -10.10 5.56
CA GLY A 269 26.90 -10.86 4.52
C GLY A 269 26.92 -10.15 3.17
N SER A 270 26.26 -9.03 3.02
CA SER A 270 26.24 -8.23 1.79
C SER A 270 27.52 -7.43 1.60
N THR A 271 27.88 -7.18 0.36
CA THR A 271 28.88 -6.18 -0.03
C THR A 271 28.29 -4.83 -0.38
N LEU A 272 26.94 -4.74 -0.35
CA LEU A 272 26.21 -3.50 -0.57
C LEU A 272 26.32 -2.62 0.67
N LEU A 273 26.30 -1.31 0.46
CA LEU A 273 26.25 -0.33 1.53
C LEU A 273 24.80 -0.13 1.98
N ASP A 274 24.59 0.37 3.19
CA ASP A 274 23.27 0.75 3.67
C ASP A 274 22.77 1.97 2.91
N GLN A 275 21.56 1.87 2.38
CA GLN A 275 20.90 3.00 1.75
C GLN A 275 20.24 3.87 2.82
N VAL A 276 20.47 5.18 2.77
CA VAL A 276 19.85 6.13 3.69
C VAL A 276 19.00 7.11 2.92
N ASP A 277 17.70 7.12 3.22
CA ASP A 277 16.72 8.03 2.65
C ASP A 277 16.30 9.07 3.68
N SER A 278 16.10 10.31 3.27
CA SER A 278 15.59 11.38 4.13
C SER A 278 14.79 12.38 3.30
N GLY A 279 13.78 12.98 3.89
CA GLY A 279 12.95 13.90 3.16
C GLY A 279 12.04 14.74 4.03
N VAL A 280 11.47 15.74 3.39
CA VAL A 280 10.44 16.61 3.93
C VAL A 280 9.31 16.76 2.94
N SER A 281 8.09 16.86 3.43
CA SER A 281 6.93 17.10 2.56
C SER A 281 5.96 18.09 3.18
N ALA A 282 5.14 18.69 2.32
CA ALA A 282 4.02 19.53 2.70
C ALA A 282 2.83 19.25 1.78
N SER A 283 1.63 19.32 2.33
CA SER A 283 0.39 19.14 1.58
C SER A 283 -0.61 20.22 1.97
N TYR A 284 -1.20 20.87 0.97
CA TYR A 284 -2.23 21.89 1.16
C TYR A 284 -3.49 21.54 0.37
N THR A 285 -4.61 21.36 1.06
CA THR A 285 -5.89 20.95 0.45
C THR A 285 -6.91 22.10 0.46
N MET A 286 -7.51 22.35 -0.70
CA MET A 286 -8.59 23.32 -0.92
C MET A 286 -9.78 22.64 -1.62
N GLY A 287 -10.81 22.29 -0.90
CA GLY A 287 -11.97 21.57 -1.47
C GLY A 287 -11.54 20.23 -2.05
N SER A 288 -11.75 20.04 -3.35
CA SER A 288 -11.34 18.81 -4.07
C SER A 288 -9.94 18.87 -4.70
N THR A 289 -9.14 19.88 -4.36
CA THR A 289 -7.80 20.07 -4.91
C THR A 289 -6.75 20.01 -3.82
N THR A 290 -5.69 19.25 -4.02
CA THR A 290 -4.52 19.16 -3.13
C THR A 290 -3.26 19.54 -3.88
N VAL A 291 -2.45 20.42 -3.27
CA VAL A 291 -1.09 20.74 -3.73
C VAL A 291 -0.11 20.05 -2.81
N GLY A 292 0.75 19.20 -3.36
CA GLY A 292 1.84 18.53 -2.68
C GLY A 292 3.19 19.14 -3.02
N LEU A 293 4.10 19.13 -2.05
CA LEU A 293 5.51 19.45 -2.21
C LEU A 293 6.32 18.41 -1.46
N VAL A 294 7.24 17.76 -2.14
CA VAL A 294 8.12 16.72 -1.58
C VAL A 294 9.56 17.05 -1.95
N HIS A 295 10.48 16.85 -1.03
CA HIS A 295 11.92 16.88 -1.30
C HIS A 295 12.55 15.70 -0.59
N ASN A 296 12.97 14.69 -1.36
CA ASN A 296 13.57 13.45 -0.87
C ASN A 296 15.00 13.31 -1.38
N GLN A 297 15.86 12.73 -0.56
CA GLN A 297 17.25 12.46 -0.84
C GLN A 297 17.58 11.02 -0.45
N SER A 298 18.38 10.34 -1.27
CA SER A 298 18.91 9.01 -1.00
C SER A 298 20.43 9.03 -1.13
N SER A 299 21.12 8.44 -0.18
CA SER A 299 22.56 8.18 -0.24
C SER A 299 22.80 6.70 -0.42
N ASP A 300 23.82 6.34 -1.20
CA ASP A 300 24.20 4.96 -1.51
C ASP A 300 23.01 4.13 -2.03
N ALA A 301 22.20 4.73 -2.90
CA ALA A 301 21.01 4.11 -3.44
C ALA A 301 21.29 2.70 -3.98
N LEU A 302 20.44 1.74 -3.61
CA LEU A 302 20.58 0.30 -3.91
C LEU A 302 21.87 -0.34 -3.37
N GLY A 303 22.47 0.27 -2.35
CA GLY A 303 23.71 -0.18 -1.76
C GLY A 303 24.95 0.10 -2.60
N VAL A 304 24.84 0.99 -3.59
CA VAL A 304 25.97 1.38 -4.46
C VAL A 304 26.65 2.61 -3.91
N ALA A 305 27.94 2.52 -3.62
CA ALA A 305 28.73 3.64 -3.10
C ALA A 305 28.63 4.92 -3.95
N ASN A 306 28.32 6.03 -3.32
CA ASN A 306 28.16 7.36 -3.95
C ASN A 306 27.05 7.43 -5.02
N ALA A 307 26.11 6.49 -5.04
CA ALA A 307 24.90 6.58 -5.83
C ALA A 307 23.88 7.48 -5.11
N ASP A 308 24.21 8.76 -5.00
CA ASP A 308 23.35 9.75 -4.35
C ASP A 308 22.28 10.23 -5.33
N LEU A 309 21.06 10.31 -4.84
CA LEU A 309 19.88 10.76 -5.57
C LEU A 309 19.20 11.86 -4.80
N ASP A 310 18.54 12.76 -5.48
CA ASP A 310 17.55 13.67 -4.91
C ASP A 310 16.41 13.92 -5.88
N VAL A 311 15.26 14.24 -5.33
CA VAL A 311 14.09 14.66 -6.08
C VAL A 311 13.38 15.78 -5.35
N THR A 312 12.89 16.73 -6.11
CA THR A 312 11.87 17.67 -5.66
C THR A 312 10.66 17.50 -6.55
N GLU A 313 9.56 17.13 -5.93
CA GLU A 313 8.27 16.96 -6.58
C GLU A 313 7.31 18.09 -6.20
N ILE A 314 6.55 18.56 -7.17
CA ILE A 314 5.36 19.38 -6.97
C ILE A 314 4.21 18.66 -7.63
N SER A 315 3.19 18.32 -6.84
CA SER A 315 1.99 17.62 -7.31
C SER A 315 0.75 18.48 -7.17
N LEU A 316 -0.18 18.28 -8.10
CA LEU A 316 -1.50 18.89 -8.09
C LEU A 316 -2.53 17.80 -8.35
N THR A 317 -3.27 17.43 -7.33
CA THR A 317 -4.28 16.37 -7.36
C THR A 317 -5.68 16.98 -7.37
N PHE A 318 -6.52 16.52 -8.28
CA PHE A 318 -7.95 16.83 -8.35
C PHE A 318 -8.74 15.57 -8.04
N ALA A 319 -9.70 15.65 -7.11
CA ALA A 319 -10.67 14.60 -6.82
C ALA A 319 -12.05 14.95 -7.41
N PHE A 320 -12.73 13.94 -7.97
CA PHE A 320 -14.04 14.05 -8.63
C PHE A 320 -15.08 13.13 -8.02
#